data_33a2bf186563fa45be327d14f89b9158
#
_entry.id   33a2bf186563fa45be327d14f89b9158
#
_cell.length_a   1.000
_cell.length_b   1.000
_cell.length_c   1.000
_cell.angle_alpha   90.00
_cell.angle_beta   90.00
_cell.angle_gamma   90.00
#
_symmetry.space_group_name_H-M   'P 1'
#
loop_
_entity.id
_entity.type
_entity.pdbx_description
1 polymer ?
#
loop_
_entity_poly.entity_id
_entity_poly.type
_entity_poly.pdbx_seq_one_letter_code
_entity_poly.pdbx_strand_id
1 'polypeptide(L)'
;MHYNNEFRKYAVHHLGMSGNTVDSYAQQIQNMTQYVIEERPGNFRAIDVFTRLISDRIIFLGMGIDDQIANLITAQLLFLESSDPKKDIIMYINSPGGSVYAGLGIYDTMQYVNPDVATICTGLAASMGAVLLTAGAAKKRSALPHARVMIHQPMSGMQGQASDMEISLKQTLEVKKDLYNILAKHSGAKYEKIEKDSDRDYWMRAFEAKEYGLIDEVLERKKI
;
A
#
# COMPACT_ATOMS: atom_id res chain seq x y z
N MET A 1 17.17 -8.35 16.28
CA MET A 1 17.29 -9.67 15.62
C MET A 1 16.10 -10.62 15.84
N HIS A 2 15.34 -10.59 16.96
CA HIS A 2 14.25 -11.57 17.18
C HIS A 2 13.01 -11.35 16.30
N TYR A 3 12.58 -10.11 16.09
CA TYR A 3 11.36 -9.81 15.32
C TYR A 3 11.55 -10.10 13.83
N ASN A 4 12.71 -9.74 13.28
CA ASN A 4 13.07 -10.06 11.89
C ASN A 4 13.12 -11.61 11.67
N ASN A 5 13.50 -12.36 12.69
CA ASN A 5 13.53 -13.82 12.64
C ASN A 5 12.13 -14.45 12.74
N GLU A 6 11.21 -13.85 13.49
CA GLU A 6 9.83 -14.34 13.59
C GLU A 6 9.00 -14.02 12.33
N PHE A 7 9.10 -12.78 11.82
CA PHE A 7 8.49 -12.44 10.54
C PHE A 7 9.05 -13.30 9.40
N ARG A 8 10.38 -13.47 9.33
CA ARG A 8 11.02 -14.33 8.34
C ARG A 8 10.54 -15.78 8.44
N LYS A 9 10.47 -16.32 9.64
CA LYS A 9 9.95 -17.68 9.89
C LYS A 9 8.49 -17.79 9.42
N TYR A 10 7.65 -16.82 9.78
CA TYR A 10 6.26 -16.80 9.36
C TYR A 10 6.13 -16.74 7.83
N ALA A 11 6.82 -15.79 7.18
CA ALA A 11 6.78 -15.62 5.74
C ALA A 11 7.28 -16.87 4.98
N VAL A 12 8.35 -17.50 5.45
CA VAL A 12 8.94 -18.69 4.79
C VAL A 12 8.14 -19.96 5.12
N HIS A 13 7.78 -20.20 6.39
CA HIS A 13 7.22 -21.48 6.82
C HIS A 13 5.69 -21.54 6.68
N HIS A 14 4.99 -20.43 6.85
CA HIS A 14 3.52 -20.41 6.75
C HIS A 14 3.00 -19.88 5.43
N LEU A 15 3.68 -18.90 4.83
CA LEU A 15 3.25 -18.30 3.56
C LEU A 15 4.00 -18.85 2.33
N GLY A 16 4.99 -19.76 2.54
CA GLY A 16 5.73 -20.38 1.45
C GLY A 16 6.62 -19.42 0.63
N MET A 17 6.91 -18.24 1.15
CA MET A 17 7.74 -17.26 0.46
C MET A 17 9.19 -17.75 0.38
N SER A 18 9.86 -17.46 -0.74
CA SER A 18 11.29 -17.72 -0.86
C SER A 18 12.09 -16.97 0.22
N GLY A 19 12.92 -17.67 0.98
CA GLY A 19 13.82 -17.04 1.95
C GLY A 19 14.69 -15.95 1.32
N ASN A 20 15.15 -16.15 0.07
CA ASN A 20 15.93 -15.15 -0.67
C ASN A 20 15.12 -13.86 -0.96
N THR A 21 13.83 -13.95 -1.20
CA THR A 21 12.97 -12.78 -1.42
C THR A 21 12.85 -11.96 -0.14
N VAL A 22 12.60 -12.63 0.98
CA VAL A 22 12.52 -11.98 2.29
C VAL A 22 13.87 -11.39 2.70
N ASP A 23 14.96 -12.09 2.45
CA ASP A 23 16.31 -11.65 2.79
C ASP A 23 16.81 -10.53 1.88
N SER A 24 16.51 -10.52 0.56
CA SER A 24 16.87 -9.43 -0.33
C SER A 24 16.08 -8.14 -0.02
N TYR A 25 14.83 -8.26 0.38
CA TYR A 25 14.09 -7.12 0.89
C TYR A 25 14.68 -6.61 2.20
N ALA A 26 14.99 -7.50 3.14
CA ALA A 26 15.66 -7.13 4.38
C ALA A 26 17.03 -6.46 4.11
N GLN A 27 17.79 -6.92 3.10
CA GLN A 27 19.04 -6.29 2.68
C GLN A 27 18.85 -4.92 2.04
N GLN A 28 17.84 -4.75 1.18
CA GLN A 28 17.52 -3.43 0.61
C GLN A 28 17.16 -2.44 1.71
N ILE A 29 16.38 -2.88 2.70
CA ILE A 29 16.06 -2.09 3.88
C ILE A 29 17.32 -1.82 4.73
N GLN A 30 18.15 -2.82 5.00
CA GLN A 30 19.38 -2.66 5.78
C GLN A 30 20.38 -1.69 5.12
N ASN A 31 20.41 -1.63 3.79
CA ASN A 31 21.23 -0.66 3.07
C ASN A 31 20.68 0.78 3.14
N MET A 32 19.39 0.92 3.50
CA MET A 32 18.72 2.22 3.63
C MET A 32 18.57 2.69 5.08
N THR A 33 18.80 1.82 6.08
CA THR A 33 18.41 2.13 7.45
C THR A 33 19.58 2.08 8.43
N GLN A 34 19.66 3.14 9.23
CA GLN A 34 20.45 3.13 10.45
C GLN A 34 19.74 2.29 11.52
N TYR A 35 20.51 1.59 12.34
CA TYR A 35 19.99 0.89 13.50
C TYR A 35 19.55 1.88 14.56
N VAL A 36 18.40 1.62 15.16
CA VAL A 36 17.92 2.31 16.36
C VAL A 36 18.30 1.45 17.57
N ILE A 37 18.84 2.08 18.60
CA ILE A 37 19.13 1.41 19.87
C ILE A 37 17.87 1.48 20.72
N GLU A 38 17.22 0.34 20.95
CA GLU A 38 16.11 0.24 21.89
C GLU A 38 16.66 -0.08 23.27
N GLU A 39 16.44 0.82 24.22
CA GLU A 39 16.84 0.66 25.62
C GLU A 39 15.71 -0.07 26.37
N ARG A 40 15.98 -1.28 26.81
CA ARG A 40 15.12 -2.03 27.74
C ARG A 40 15.84 -2.24 29.07
N PRO A 41 15.11 -2.35 30.20
CA PRO A 41 15.77 -2.61 31.47
C PRO A 41 16.69 -3.82 31.40
N GLY A 42 18.00 -3.56 31.47
CA GLY A 42 19.06 -4.58 31.47
C GLY A 42 19.58 -5.04 30.09
N ASN A 43 19.11 -4.46 28.97
CA ASN A 43 19.63 -4.85 27.64
C ASN A 43 19.49 -3.74 26.59
N PHE A 44 20.55 -3.47 25.84
CA PHE A 44 20.55 -2.60 24.67
C PHE A 44 20.42 -3.47 23.42
N ARG A 45 19.45 -3.17 22.57
CA ARG A 45 19.22 -3.92 21.36
C ARG A 45 19.26 -3.02 20.14
N ALA A 46 20.15 -3.30 19.20
CA ALA A 46 20.11 -2.69 17.88
C ALA A 46 19.03 -3.37 17.05
N ILE A 47 18.05 -2.60 16.58
CA ILE A 47 16.95 -3.05 15.73
C ILE A 47 16.86 -2.12 14.52
N ASP A 48 16.61 -2.63 13.33
CA ASP A 48 16.38 -1.77 12.18
C ASP A 48 15.04 -1.03 12.28
N VAL A 49 14.97 0.15 11.68
CA VAL A 49 13.81 1.04 11.79
C VAL A 49 12.53 0.38 11.29
N PHE A 50 12.57 -0.37 10.18
CA PHE A 50 11.36 -0.99 9.64
C PHE A 50 10.86 -2.14 10.52
N THR A 51 11.77 -2.95 11.07
CA THR A 51 11.41 -3.95 12.09
C THR A 51 10.76 -3.29 13.30
N ARG A 52 11.27 -2.12 13.72
CA ARG A 52 10.66 -1.36 14.81
C ARG A 52 9.27 -0.85 14.46
N LEU A 53 9.10 -0.32 13.24
CA LEU A 53 7.79 0.15 12.75
C LEU A 53 6.77 -0.99 12.69
N ILE A 54 7.13 -2.17 12.16
CA ILE A 54 6.25 -3.34 12.14
C ILE A 54 5.83 -3.75 13.57
N SER A 55 6.71 -3.64 14.56
CA SER A 55 6.36 -3.90 15.97
C SER A 55 5.28 -2.94 16.49
N ASP A 56 5.22 -1.72 15.94
CA ASP A 56 4.19 -0.73 16.23
C ASP A 56 3.00 -0.81 15.26
N ARG A 57 2.90 -1.90 14.48
CA ARG A 57 1.86 -2.16 13.49
C ARG A 57 1.85 -1.17 12.33
N ILE A 58 3.01 -0.66 11.98
CA ILE A 58 3.21 0.29 10.89
C ILE A 58 3.86 -0.41 9.71
N ILE A 59 3.19 -0.37 8.55
CA ILE A 59 3.70 -0.81 7.25
C ILE A 59 4.11 0.43 6.45
N PHE A 60 5.23 0.37 5.74
CA PHE A 60 5.71 1.46 4.92
C PHE A 60 5.82 1.04 3.44
N LEU A 61 4.90 1.51 2.60
CA LEU A 61 4.93 1.36 1.15
C LEU A 61 5.60 2.59 0.53
N GLY A 62 6.94 2.58 0.46
CA GLY A 62 7.77 3.72 0.05
C GLY A 62 8.37 3.59 -1.35
N MET A 63 7.83 2.75 -2.23
CA MET A 63 8.39 2.47 -3.56
C MET A 63 7.31 2.06 -4.56
N GLY A 64 7.73 1.76 -5.81
CA GLY A 64 6.86 1.18 -6.82
C GLY A 64 6.31 -0.18 -6.42
N ILE A 65 5.11 -0.50 -6.90
CA ILE A 65 4.41 -1.75 -6.60
C ILE A 65 4.74 -2.76 -7.70
N ASP A 66 5.44 -3.81 -7.32
CA ASP A 66 5.69 -5.02 -8.09
C ASP A 66 5.25 -6.26 -7.30
N ASP A 67 5.42 -7.45 -7.87
CA ASP A 67 5.01 -8.70 -7.23
C ASP A 67 5.78 -8.97 -5.92
N GLN A 68 7.05 -8.55 -5.83
CA GLN A 68 7.86 -8.76 -4.62
C GLN A 68 7.36 -7.89 -3.48
N ILE A 69 7.12 -6.60 -3.77
CA ILE A 69 6.58 -5.64 -2.79
C ILE A 69 5.16 -6.04 -2.37
N ALA A 70 4.32 -6.46 -3.32
CA ALA A 70 2.97 -6.90 -3.02
C ALA A 70 2.96 -8.12 -2.08
N ASN A 71 3.76 -9.14 -2.39
CA ASN A 71 3.89 -10.32 -1.54
C ASN A 71 4.37 -9.97 -0.13
N LEU A 72 5.30 -9.03 -0.02
CA LEU A 72 5.80 -8.58 1.27
C LEU A 72 4.74 -7.84 2.08
N ILE A 73 4.06 -6.84 1.49
CA ILE A 73 3.00 -6.08 2.17
C ILE A 73 1.86 -7.02 2.58
N THR A 74 1.46 -7.94 1.71
CA THR A 74 0.48 -8.98 2.01
C THR A 74 0.91 -9.83 3.21
N ALA A 75 2.16 -10.30 3.22
CA ALA A 75 2.71 -11.07 4.34
C ALA A 75 2.73 -10.27 5.66
N GLN A 76 3.05 -8.97 5.60
CA GLN A 76 3.01 -8.08 6.76
C GLN A 76 1.58 -7.89 7.30
N LEU A 77 0.59 -7.69 6.42
CA LEU A 77 -0.82 -7.57 6.81
C LEU A 77 -1.30 -8.83 7.53
N LEU A 78 -1.07 -10.00 6.95
CA LEU A 78 -1.44 -11.30 7.53
C LEU A 78 -0.71 -11.57 8.85
N PHE A 79 0.58 -11.23 8.94
CA PHE A 79 1.35 -11.37 10.18
C PHE A 79 0.78 -10.48 11.29
N LEU A 80 0.46 -9.22 10.98
CA LEU A 80 -0.09 -8.28 11.95
C LEU A 80 -1.49 -8.69 12.40
N GLU A 81 -2.33 -9.22 11.50
CA GLU A 81 -3.62 -9.80 11.87
C GLU A 81 -3.43 -10.99 12.83
N SER A 82 -2.52 -11.92 12.52
CA SER A 82 -2.26 -13.09 13.37
C SER A 82 -1.73 -12.71 14.76
N SER A 83 -1.05 -11.58 14.86
CA SER A 83 -0.48 -11.08 16.12
C SER A 83 -1.52 -10.42 17.03
N ASP A 84 -2.42 -9.63 16.47
CA ASP A 84 -3.55 -9.01 17.18
C ASP A 84 -4.65 -8.60 16.18
N PRO A 85 -5.74 -9.36 16.04
CA PRO A 85 -6.80 -9.10 15.06
C PRO A 85 -7.70 -7.91 15.41
N LYS A 86 -7.51 -7.25 16.56
CA LYS A 86 -8.38 -6.16 17.05
C LYS A 86 -7.76 -4.78 16.93
N LYS A 87 -6.43 -4.71 16.77
CA LYS A 87 -5.73 -3.43 16.68
C LYS A 87 -5.51 -3.03 15.23
N ASP A 88 -5.74 -1.76 14.95
CA ASP A 88 -5.51 -1.18 13.63
C ASP A 88 -4.09 -1.43 13.11
N ILE A 89 -3.98 -1.49 11.80
CA ILE A 89 -2.72 -1.47 11.07
C ILE A 89 -2.61 -0.10 10.40
N ILE A 90 -1.44 0.53 10.44
CA ILE A 90 -1.21 1.82 9.80
C ILE A 90 -0.29 1.61 8.60
N MET A 91 -0.76 1.98 7.40
CA MET A 91 0.04 1.91 6.18
C MET A 91 0.42 3.32 5.72
N TYR A 92 1.72 3.63 5.79
CA TYR A 92 2.27 4.84 5.19
C TYR A 92 2.57 4.60 3.71
N ILE A 93 2.12 5.53 2.86
CA ILE A 93 2.22 5.41 1.41
C ILE A 93 3.02 6.58 0.84
N ASN A 94 4.09 6.26 0.11
CA ASN A 94 4.86 7.16 -0.72
C ASN A 94 5.24 6.41 -2.01
N SER A 95 4.27 6.19 -2.90
CA SER A 95 4.38 5.27 -4.03
C SER A 95 3.88 5.89 -5.32
N PRO A 96 4.61 5.73 -6.43
CA PRO A 96 4.13 6.10 -7.77
C PRO A 96 3.08 5.12 -8.32
N GLY A 97 2.72 4.05 -7.59
CA GLY A 97 1.93 2.95 -8.09
C GLY A 97 2.79 1.86 -8.72
N GLY A 98 2.25 1.13 -9.69
CA GLY A 98 2.96 0.04 -10.37
C GLY A 98 2.02 -1.04 -10.91
N SER A 99 2.41 -2.31 -10.81
CA SER A 99 1.63 -3.44 -11.31
C SER A 99 0.23 -3.48 -10.73
N VAL A 100 -0.78 -3.53 -11.60
CA VAL A 100 -2.19 -3.52 -11.19
C VAL A 100 -2.54 -4.80 -10.42
N TYR A 101 -2.16 -5.97 -10.93
CA TYR A 101 -2.48 -7.23 -10.25
C TYR A 101 -1.78 -7.37 -8.91
N ALA A 102 -0.53 -6.93 -8.82
CA ALA A 102 0.20 -6.87 -7.55
C ALA A 102 -0.52 -5.95 -6.55
N GLY A 103 -0.96 -4.77 -7.01
CA GLY A 103 -1.71 -3.84 -6.17
C GLY A 103 -3.09 -4.33 -5.77
N LEU A 104 -3.81 -5.05 -6.65
CA LEU A 104 -5.09 -5.69 -6.31
C LEU A 104 -4.92 -6.76 -5.24
N GLY A 105 -3.83 -7.53 -5.26
CA GLY A 105 -3.49 -8.48 -4.20
C GLY A 105 -3.34 -7.80 -2.83
N ILE A 106 -2.67 -6.64 -2.78
CA ILE A 106 -2.58 -5.83 -1.55
C ILE A 106 -3.97 -5.32 -1.16
N TYR A 107 -4.74 -4.76 -2.11
CA TYR A 107 -6.08 -4.23 -1.88
C TYR A 107 -7.00 -5.29 -1.26
N ASP A 108 -7.09 -6.46 -1.88
CA ASP A 108 -7.94 -7.53 -1.40
C ASP A 108 -7.52 -8.01 -0.01
N THR A 109 -6.22 -8.08 0.25
CA THR A 109 -5.71 -8.42 1.58
C THR A 109 -6.07 -7.37 2.62
N MET A 110 -5.97 -6.07 2.29
CA MET A 110 -6.42 -4.98 3.18
C MET A 110 -7.90 -5.08 3.52
N GLN A 111 -8.74 -5.55 2.58
CA GLN A 111 -10.17 -5.72 2.81
C GLN A 111 -10.51 -7.04 3.53
N TYR A 112 -9.62 -8.04 3.45
CA TYR A 112 -9.83 -9.38 4.00
C TYR A 112 -9.47 -9.48 5.48
N VAL A 113 -8.39 -8.82 5.92
CA VAL A 113 -7.93 -8.87 7.31
C VAL A 113 -8.93 -8.20 8.25
N ASN A 114 -9.06 -8.74 9.48
CA ASN A 114 -10.00 -8.20 10.47
C ASN A 114 -9.63 -6.80 11.01
N PRO A 115 -8.33 -6.45 11.24
CA PRO A 115 -7.96 -5.11 11.65
C PRO A 115 -8.32 -4.06 10.60
N ASP A 116 -8.79 -2.89 11.04
CA ASP A 116 -8.87 -1.73 10.15
C ASP A 116 -7.47 -1.34 9.66
N VAL A 117 -7.34 -1.14 8.35
CA VAL A 117 -6.10 -0.64 7.76
C VAL A 117 -6.24 0.87 7.53
N ALA A 118 -5.62 1.65 8.41
CA ALA A 118 -5.51 3.10 8.24
C ALA A 118 -4.43 3.43 7.21
N THR A 119 -4.67 4.44 6.35
CA THR A 119 -3.71 4.82 5.29
C THR A 119 -3.30 6.28 5.41
N ILE A 120 -2.00 6.55 5.21
CA ILE A 120 -1.43 7.91 5.33
C ILE A 120 -0.49 8.16 4.15
N CYS A 121 -0.83 9.10 3.27
CA CYS A 121 0.08 9.55 2.21
C CYS A 121 1.09 10.57 2.76
N THR A 122 2.40 10.28 2.62
CA THR A 122 3.47 11.15 3.13
C THR A 122 4.12 12.03 2.06
N GLY A 123 4.04 11.65 0.81
CA GLY A 123 4.63 12.42 -0.31
C GLY A 123 3.80 12.26 -1.57
N LEU A 124 3.75 11.04 -2.07
CA LEU A 124 3.05 10.70 -3.31
C LEU A 124 2.20 9.43 -3.13
N ALA A 125 0.97 9.49 -3.59
CA ALA A 125 0.15 8.31 -3.84
C ALA A 125 -0.42 8.42 -5.25
N ALA A 126 0.21 7.75 -6.22
CA ALA A 126 -0.20 7.82 -7.62
C ALA A 126 -0.64 6.45 -8.14
N SER A 127 -1.58 6.42 -9.10
CA SER A 127 -2.01 5.20 -9.77
C SER A 127 -2.49 4.15 -8.74
N MET A 128 -1.93 2.93 -8.75
CA MET A 128 -2.23 1.92 -7.72
C MET A 128 -1.96 2.39 -6.29
N GLY A 129 -0.99 3.30 -6.07
CA GLY A 129 -0.76 3.92 -4.76
C GLY A 129 -1.96 4.77 -4.29
N ALA A 130 -2.63 5.47 -5.21
CA ALA A 130 -3.87 6.20 -4.90
C ALA A 130 -5.04 5.27 -4.62
N VAL A 131 -5.13 4.15 -5.32
CA VAL A 131 -6.15 3.12 -5.06
C VAL A 131 -5.99 2.56 -3.65
N LEU A 132 -4.76 2.18 -3.25
CA LEU A 132 -4.49 1.67 -1.90
C LEU A 132 -4.72 2.73 -0.81
N LEU A 133 -4.34 4.00 -1.06
CA LEU A 133 -4.63 5.10 -0.13
C LEU A 133 -6.13 5.23 0.11
N THR A 134 -6.91 5.23 -0.97
CA THR A 134 -8.37 5.39 -0.94
C THR A 134 -9.06 4.18 -0.31
N ALA A 135 -8.45 2.99 -0.42
CA ALA A 135 -8.97 1.72 0.09
C ALA A 135 -8.81 1.53 1.61
N GLY A 136 -8.15 2.46 2.30
CA GLY A 136 -8.08 2.46 3.76
C GLY A 136 -9.45 2.47 4.42
N ALA A 137 -9.51 2.04 5.68
CA ALA A 137 -10.75 2.03 6.46
C ALA A 137 -11.38 3.42 6.52
N ALA A 138 -12.71 3.47 6.44
CA ALA A 138 -13.47 4.72 6.43
C ALA A 138 -13.15 5.57 7.67
N LYS A 139 -12.92 6.87 7.46
CA LYS A 139 -12.49 7.86 8.46
C LYS A 139 -11.05 7.66 8.99
N LYS A 140 -10.25 6.76 8.36
CA LYS A 140 -8.86 6.48 8.73
C LYS A 140 -7.89 6.67 7.55
N ARG A 141 -8.31 7.41 6.52
CA ARG A 141 -7.52 7.72 5.33
C ARG A 141 -7.03 9.16 5.41
N SER A 142 -5.73 9.37 5.33
CA SER A 142 -5.15 10.70 5.56
C SER A 142 -4.01 11.02 4.60
N ALA A 143 -3.65 12.28 4.51
CA ALA A 143 -2.44 12.72 3.81
C ALA A 143 -1.78 13.89 4.55
N LEU A 144 -0.46 14.03 4.40
CA LEU A 144 0.26 15.22 4.84
C LEU A 144 -0.04 16.41 3.90
N PRO A 145 0.08 17.67 4.38
CA PRO A 145 -0.41 18.86 3.64
C PRO A 145 0.19 19.04 2.25
N HIS A 146 1.44 18.63 2.05
CA HIS A 146 2.14 18.75 0.77
C HIS A 146 2.10 17.48 -0.09
N ALA A 147 1.42 16.42 0.37
CA ALA A 147 1.26 15.20 -0.41
C ALA A 147 0.49 15.46 -1.71
N ARG A 148 0.74 14.58 -2.68
CA ARG A 148 0.06 14.56 -3.97
C ARG A 148 -0.63 13.22 -4.15
N VAL A 149 -1.84 13.27 -4.66
CA VAL A 149 -2.60 12.09 -5.07
C VAL A 149 -2.89 12.18 -6.55
N MET A 150 -2.68 11.10 -7.29
CA MET A 150 -2.95 11.07 -8.73
C MET A 150 -3.71 9.80 -9.09
N ILE A 151 -4.81 9.99 -9.80
CA ILE A 151 -5.58 8.90 -10.40
C ILE A 151 -5.51 8.97 -11.91
N HIS A 152 -5.45 7.82 -12.55
CA HIS A 152 -5.49 7.68 -14.00
C HIS A 152 -5.94 6.27 -14.41
N GLN A 153 -6.27 6.08 -15.69
CA GLN A 153 -6.56 4.77 -16.24
C GLN A 153 -5.31 3.87 -16.26
N PRO A 154 -5.48 2.52 -16.19
CA PRO A 154 -4.34 1.61 -16.31
C PRO A 154 -3.68 1.74 -17.67
N MET A 155 -2.35 1.69 -17.67
CA MET A 155 -1.55 1.61 -18.91
C MET A 155 -1.32 0.15 -19.26
N SER A 156 -1.44 -0.18 -20.53
CA SER A 156 -1.17 -1.51 -21.06
C SER A 156 -0.41 -1.42 -22.39
N GLY A 157 0.50 -2.37 -22.62
CA GLY A 157 1.13 -2.60 -23.91
C GLY A 157 0.76 -3.99 -24.41
N MET A 158 0.49 -4.13 -25.73
CA MET A 158 0.07 -5.40 -26.34
C MET A 158 0.93 -5.69 -27.54
N GLN A 159 1.39 -6.93 -27.66
CA GLN A 159 2.13 -7.42 -28.81
C GLN A 159 1.81 -8.92 -28.99
N GLY A 160 1.59 -9.36 -30.22
CA GLY A 160 1.28 -10.76 -30.53
C GLY A 160 0.31 -10.92 -31.69
N GLN A 161 -0.35 -12.06 -31.76
CA GLN A 161 -1.39 -12.32 -32.75
C GLN A 161 -2.63 -11.46 -32.48
N ALA A 162 -3.38 -11.13 -33.54
CA ALA A 162 -4.55 -10.26 -33.41
C ALA A 162 -5.56 -10.75 -32.35
N SER A 163 -5.86 -12.04 -32.33
CA SER A 163 -6.77 -12.64 -31.33
C SER A 163 -6.25 -12.51 -29.89
N ASP A 164 -4.93 -12.67 -29.69
CA ASP A 164 -4.32 -12.53 -28.35
C ASP A 164 -4.35 -11.07 -27.88
N MET A 165 -4.15 -10.13 -28.81
CA MET A 165 -4.27 -8.69 -28.51
C MET A 165 -5.70 -8.30 -28.16
N GLU A 166 -6.73 -8.87 -28.83
CA GLU A 166 -8.14 -8.64 -28.51
C GLU A 166 -8.50 -9.17 -27.11
N ILE A 167 -8.05 -10.37 -26.76
CA ILE A 167 -8.22 -10.95 -25.40
C ILE A 167 -7.56 -10.06 -24.35
N SER A 168 -6.32 -9.61 -24.60
CA SER A 168 -5.58 -8.76 -23.69
C SER A 168 -6.24 -7.38 -23.51
N LEU A 169 -6.76 -6.80 -24.61
CA LEU A 169 -7.50 -5.53 -24.54
C LEU A 169 -8.76 -5.69 -23.69
N LYS A 170 -9.54 -6.75 -23.92
CA LYS A 170 -10.75 -7.03 -23.13
C LYS A 170 -10.42 -7.13 -21.64
N GLN A 171 -9.37 -7.88 -21.28
CA GLN A 171 -8.92 -7.99 -19.89
C GLN A 171 -8.49 -6.64 -19.30
N THR A 172 -7.80 -5.81 -20.07
CA THR A 172 -7.40 -4.47 -19.62
C THR A 172 -8.61 -3.58 -19.33
N LEU A 173 -9.67 -3.66 -20.16
CA LEU A 173 -10.89 -2.91 -19.97
C LEU A 173 -11.69 -3.39 -18.75
N GLU A 174 -11.69 -4.69 -18.46
CA GLU A 174 -12.28 -5.25 -17.24
C GLU A 174 -11.54 -4.74 -15.99
N VAL A 175 -10.22 -4.83 -15.98
CA VAL A 175 -9.39 -4.30 -14.88
C VAL A 175 -9.58 -2.79 -14.69
N LYS A 176 -9.66 -2.01 -15.77
CA LYS A 176 -9.98 -0.58 -15.72
C LYS A 176 -11.30 -0.35 -14.97
N LYS A 177 -12.33 -1.11 -15.31
CA LYS A 177 -13.65 -1.01 -14.67
C LYS A 177 -13.59 -1.36 -13.18
N ASP A 178 -12.83 -2.40 -12.82
CA ASP A 178 -12.65 -2.81 -11.43
C ASP A 178 -11.98 -1.71 -10.59
N LEU A 179 -10.90 -1.12 -11.10
CA LEU A 179 -10.22 -0.01 -10.42
C LEU A 179 -11.13 1.19 -10.22
N TYR A 180 -11.94 1.54 -11.21
CA TYR A 180 -12.90 2.65 -11.10
C TYR A 180 -14.02 2.34 -10.10
N ASN A 181 -14.51 1.11 -10.05
CA ASN A 181 -15.47 0.67 -9.06
C ASN A 181 -14.89 0.73 -7.64
N ILE A 182 -13.62 0.33 -7.45
CA ILE A 182 -12.92 0.43 -6.17
C ILE A 182 -12.82 1.89 -5.74
N LEU A 183 -12.34 2.78 -6.62
CA LEU A 183 -12.25 4.21 -6.33
C LEU A 183 -13.63 4.81 -6.02
N ALA A 184 -14.66 4.50 -6.80
CA ALA A 184 -16.02 4.98 -6.58
C ALA A 184 -16.59 4.49 -5.24
N LYS A 185 -16.42 3.20 -4.93
CA LYS A 185 -16.87 2.58 -3.67
C LYS A 185 -16.28 3.29 -2.45
N HIS A 186 -15.00 3.55 -2.46
CA HIS A 186 -14.29 4.08 -1.28
C HIS A 186 -14.37 5.62 -1.19
N SER A 187 -14.39 6.33 -2.31
CA SER A 187 -14.47 7.80 -2.31
C SER A 187 -15.90 8.32 -2.17
N GLY A 188 -16.92 7.51 -2.51
CA GLY A 188 -18.31 7.96 -2.64
C GLY A 188 -18.59 8.78 -3.90
N ALA A 189 -17.60 8.99 -4.77
CA ALA A 189 -17.80 9.65 -6.06
C ALA A 189 -18.54 8.72 -7.04
N LYS A 190 -19.30 9.30 -7.98
CA LYS A 190 -19.95 8.52 -9.02
C LYS A 190 -18.92 7.89 -9.97
N TYR A 191 -19.22 6.68 -10.46
CA TYR A 191 -18.37 5.96 -11.41
C TYR A 191 -18.00 6.83 -12.62
N GLU A 192 -18.98 7.51 -13.22
CA GLU A 192 -18.79 8.35 -14.42
C GLU A 192 -17.85 9.53 -14.16
N LYS A 193 -17.84 10.04 -12.91
CA LYS A 193 -16.89 11.08 -12.50
C LYS A 193 -15.47 10.52 -12.42
N ILE A 194 -15.30 9.35 -11.77
CA ILE A 194 -14.01 8.67 -11.69
C ILE A 194 -13.48 8.36 -13.09
N GLU A 195 -14.32 7.80 -13.97
CA GLU A 195 -13.96 7.45 -15.34
C GLU A 195 -13.51 8.68 -16.14
N LYS A 196 -14.25 9.78 -16.07
CA LYS A 196 -13.92 11.03 -16.75
C LYS A 196 -12.60 11.62 -16.24
N ASP A 197 -12.44 11.71 -14.93
CA ASP A 197 -11.26 12.34 -14.33
C ASP A 197 -10.01 11.48 -14.47
N SER A 198 -10.16 10.13 -14.49
CA SER A 198 -9.05 9.19 -14.68
C SER A 198 -8.68 8.94 -16.14
N ASP A 199 -9.28 9.60 -17.13
CA ASP A 199 -8.92 9.43 -18.54
C ASP A 199 -7.45 9.81 -18.82
N ARG A 200 -6.95 10.80 -18.08
CA ARG A 200 -5.55 11.22 -18.05
C ARG A 200 -5.11 11.42 -16.60
N ASP A 201 -3.83 11.72 -16.39
CA ASP A 201 -3.30 11.98 -15.06
C ASP A 201 -4.06 13.11 -14.38
N TYR A 202 -4.85 12.77 -13.38
CA TYR A 202 -5.61 13.72 -12.58
C TYR A 202 -4.94 13.93 -11.23
N TRP A 203 -4.21 15.03 -11.13
CA TRP A 203 -3.41 15.39 -9.95
C TRP A 203 -4.20 16.18 -8.94
N MET A 204 -4.09 15.81 -7.68
CA MET A 204 -4.73 16.46 -6.54
C MET A 204 -3.71 16.76 -5.44
N ARG A 205 -3.84 17.94 -4.84
CA ARG A 205 -3.23 18.24 -3.55
C ARG A 205 -4.01 17.53 -2.45
N ALA A 206 -3.43 17.43 -1.24
CA ALA A 206 -4.07 16.75 -0.12
C ALA A 206 -5.51 17.26 0.17
N PHE A 207 -5.73 18.57 0.15
CA PHE A 207 -7.07 19.14 0.37
C PHE A 207 -8.05 18.81 -0.76
N GLU A 208 -7.60 18.82 -2.01
CA GLU A 208 -8.41 18.46 -3.18
C GLU A 208 -8.76 16.96 -3.14
N ALA A 209 -7.83 16.10 -2.71
CA ALA A 209 -8.07 14.68 -2.52
C ALA A 209 -9.08 14.40 -1.41
N LYS A 210 -9.09 15.22 -0.35
CA LYS A 210 -10.11 15.17 0.70
C LYS A 210 -11.49 15.58 0.17
N GLU A 211 -11.59 16.68 -0.56
CA GLU A 211 -12.84 17.14 -1.18
C GLU A 211 -13.40 16.13 -2.19
N TYR A 212 -12.48 15.44 -2.88
CA TYR A 212 -12.83 14.38 -3.82
C TYR A 212 -13.35 13.11 -3.12
N GLY A 213 -12.99 12.91 -1.85
CA GLY A 213 -13.35 11.75 -1.05
C GLY A 213 -12.31 10.61 -1.07
N LEU A 214 -11.14 10.82 -1.67
CA LEU A 214 -10.06 9.83 -1.69
C LEU A 214 -9.41 9.65 -0.32
N ILE A 215 -9.45 10.68 0.52
CA ILE A 215 -9.02 10.67 1.92
C ILE A 215 -10.04 11.36 2.81
N ASP A 216 -9.95 11.14 4.12
CA ASP A 216 -10.87 11.69 5.11
C ASP A 216 -10.30 12.94 5.79
N GLU A 217 -8.96 13.02 5.94
CA GLU A 217 -8.31 14.09 6.70
C GLU A 217 -6.96 14.50 6.11
N VAL A 218 -6.62 15.80 6.25
CA VAL A 218 -5.26 16.31 6.05
C VAL A 218 -4.63 16.51 7.42
N LEU A 219 -3.52 15.79 7.68
CA LEU A 219 -2.85 15.78 8.98
C LEU A 219 -1.94 17.00 9.13
N GLU A 220 -2.41 18.02 9.81
CA GLU A 220 -1.60 19.18 10.18
C GLU A 220 -1.03 19.06 11.60
N ARG A 221 0.14 19.67 11.82
CA ARG A 221 0.73 19.72 13.15
C ARG A 221 -0.20 20.48 14.10
N LYS A 222 -0.76 19.79 15.09
CA LYS A 222 -1.42 20.48 16.19
C LYS A 222 -0.36 21.28 16.96
N LYS A 223 -0.51 22.60 17.05
CA LYS A 223 0.26 23.40 18.00
C LYS A 223 -0.18 22.96 19.39
N ILE A 224 0.75 22.42 20.16
CA ILE A 224 0.59 22.12 21.59
C ILE A 224 0.65 23.43 22.35
#